data_106f610dcb040c04137602a94f521fe8
#
_entry.id   106f610dcb040c04137602a94f521fe8
#
_cell.length_a   1.000
_cell.length_b   1.000
_cell.length_c   1.000
_cell.angle_alpha   90.00
_cell.angle_beta   90.00
_cell.angle_gamma   90.00
#
_symmetry.space_group_name_H-M   'P 1'
#
loop_
_entity.id
_entity.type
_entity.pdbx_description
1 polymer ?
#
loop_
_entity_poly.entity_id
_entity_poly.type
_entity_poly.pdbx_seq_one_letter_code
_entity_poly.pdbx_strand_id
1 'polypeptide(L)'
;MKALTGIKVIDFSKWLPGQYCGMVLGDFGADVIKVETPAGDDTRRFFPEALPGMSYWHLALNRNKRGITADIKTEGGRKLLLRLLSEADVFLEGFRPGYLARYGLDYATVREINPQLVYCSITGFGQTGSYRHKPAHDLNVIGLAGLNSLDDVGSACVSEVQIAALGSSMNAAQRRNLYL
;
A
#
# COMPACT_ATOMS: atom_id res chain seq x y z
N MET A 1 6.37 6.34 -25.09
CA MET A 1 6.13 6.98 -23.77
C MET A 1 5.21 6.06 -23.00
N LYS A 2 5.47 5.76 -21.72
CA LYS A 2 4.56 4.96 -20.89
C LYS A 2 3.44 5.86 -20.33
N ALA A 3 2.27 5.29 -20.01
CA ALA A 3 1.07 6.03 -19.63
C ALA A 3 1.23 6.95 -18.40
N LEU A 4 2.11 6.58 -17.44
CA LEU A 4 2.34 7.36 -16.22
C LEU A 4 3.74 8.01 -16.17
N THR A 5 4.37 8.22 -17.33
CA THR A 5 5.67 8.92 -17.39
C THR A 5 5.53 10.33 -16.80
N GLY A 6 6.43 10.68 -15.87
CA GLY A 6 6.45 11.99 -15.18
C GLY A 6 5.67 12.02 -13.87
N ILE A 7 4.92 10.99 -13.53
CA ILE A 7 4.15 10.88 -12.31
C ILE A 7 5.02 10.35 -11.17
N LYS A 8 5.06 11.10 -10.06
CA LYS A 8 5.82 10.75 -8.84
C LYS A 8 4.90 10.11 -7.80
N VAL A 9 5.24 8.91 -7.35
CA VAL A 9 4.48 8.15 -6.36
C VAL A 9 5.33 7.91 -5.12
N ILE A 10 4.83 8.26 -3.97
CA ILE A 10 5.40 7.88 -2.67
C ILE A 10 4.62 6.68 -2.16
N ASP A 11 5.27 5.53 -2.10
CA ASP A 11 4.68 4.28 -1.61
C ASP A 11 5.16 3.99 -0.18
N PHE A 12 4.37 4.38 0.80
CA PHE A 12 4.59 4.06 2.22
C PHE A 12 3.66 2.94 2.69
N SER A 13 3.24 2.10 1.78
CA SER A 13 2.39 0.96 2.08
C SER A 13 3.20 -0.23 2.63
N LYS A 14 2.50 -1.13 3.29
CA LYS A 14 2.98 -2.44 3.71
C LYS A 14 2.12 -3.52 3.11
N TRP A 15 2.64 -4.75 3.09
CA TRP A 15 1.94 -5.93 2.63
C TRP A 15 1.55 -5.87 1.14
N LEU A 16 0.87 -6.92 0.68
CA LEU A 16 0.56 -7.10 -0.74
C LEU A 16 -0.29 -5.95 -1.32
N PRO A 17 -1.39 -5.48 -0.69
CA PRO A 17 -2.30 -4.57 -1.39
C PRO A 17 -1.63 -3.29 -1.89
N GLY A 18 -0.95 -2.58 -1.02
CA GLY A 18 -0.30 -1.31 -1.40
C GLY A 18 0.94 -1.52 -2.25
N GLN A 19 1.76 -2.53 -1.94
CA GLN A 19 2.95 -2.82 -2.72
C GLN A 19 2.61 -3.21 -4.16
N TYR A 20 1.58 -4.03 -4.36
CA TYR A 20 1.12 -4.40 -5.70
C TYR A 20 0.57 -3.19 -6.46
N CYS A 21 -0.20 -2.32 -5.80
CA CYS A 21 -0.64 -1.06 -6.40
C CYS A 21 0.55 -0.22 -6.87
N GLY A 22 1.54 0.03 -6.00
CA GLY A 22 2.75 0.77 -6.36
C GLY A 22 3.56 0.13 -7.49
N MET A 23 3.62 -1.22 -7.52
CA MET A 23 4.26 -1.96 -8.60
C MET A 23 3.54 -1.74 -9.94
N VAL A 24 2.22 -1.83 -9.97
CA VAL A 24 1.42 -1.58 -11.19
C VAL A 24 1.66 -0.16 -11.71
N LEU A 25 1.65 0.85 -10.83
CA LEU A 25 1.95 2.22 -11.23
C LEU A 25 3.37 2.37 -11.81
N GLY A 26 4.36 1.69 -11.22
CA GLY A 26 5.73 1.65 -11.74
C GLY A 26 5.83 0.93 -13.10
N ASP A 27 5.11 -0.17 -13.30
CA ASP A 27 5.07 -0.88 -14.58
C ASP A 27 4.50 0.02 -15.70
N PHE A 28 3.54 0.89 -15.38
CA PHE A 28 3.00 1.90 -16.29
C PHE A 28 3.88 3.16 -16.42
N GLY A 29 5.01 3.22 -15.74
CA GLY A 29 6.03 4.25 -15.94
C GLY A 29 6.08 5.38 -14.93
N ALA A 30 5.34 5.27 -13.82
CA ALA A 30 5.48 6.20 -12.71
C ALA A 30 6.87 6.06 -12.04
N ASP A 31 7.41 7.16 -11.52
CA ASP A 31 8.58 7.17 -10.64
C ASP A 31 8.13 6.87 -9.20
N VAL A 32 8.29 5.62 -8.79
CA VAL A 32 7.81 5.15 -7.48
C VAL A 32 8.95 5.11 -6.47
N ILE A 33 8.80 5.82 -5.37
CA ILE A 33 9.69 5.78 -4.21
C ILE A 33 9.02 4.99 -3.10
N LYS A 34 9.54 3.78 -2.84
CA LYS A 34 9.15 2.96 -1.70
C LYS A 34 9.82 3.47 -0.44
N VAL A 35 9.01 3.88 0.53
CA VAL A 35 9.47 4.29 1.86
C VAL A 35 9.33 3.11 2.82
N GLU A 36 10.42 2.74 3.47
CA GLU A 36 10.43 1.69 4.49
C GLU A 36 10.84 2.27 5.85
N THR A 37 10.36 1.63 6.92
CA THR A 37 10.91 1.91 8.25
C THR A 37 12.35 1.38 8.39
N PRO A 38 13.14 1.79 9.40
CA PRO A 38 14.48 1.22 9.62
C PRO A 38 14.51 -0.31 9.77
N ALA A 39 13.41 -0.91 10.21
CA ALA A 39 13.26 -2.37 10.31
C ALA A 39 13.01 -3.05 8.96
N GLY A 40 12.82 -2.28 7.90
CA GLY A 40 12.41 -2.78 6.58
C GLY A 40 10.92 -3.12 6.50
N ASP A 41 10.50 -3.58 5.35
CA ASP A 41 9.15 -4.12 5.14
C ASP A 41 9.08 -5.58 5.61
N ASP A 42 7.96 -5.97 6.21
CA ASP A 42 7.76 -7.33 6.74
C ASP A 42 7.84 -8.39 5.64
N THR A 43 7.44 -8.05 4.40
CA THR A 43 7.52 -8.96 3.25
C THR A 43 8.94 -9.38 2.89
N ARG A 44 9.97 -8.65 3.31
CA ARG A 44 11.38 -9.04 3.11
C ARG A 44 11.72 -10.38 3.73
N ARG A 45 11.05 -10.71 4.86
CA ARG A 45 11.31 -11.90 5.68
C ARG A 45 10.37 -13.07 5.39
N PHE A 46 9.54 -12.97 4.35
CA PHE A 46 8.67 -14.08 3.96
C PHE A 46 9.49 -15.24 3.38
N PHE A 47 9.01 -16.44 3.64
CA PHE A 47 9.58 -17.64 3.04
C PHE A 47 8.86 -17.93 1.71
N PRO A 48 9.57 -18.43 0.68
CA PRO A 48 11.03 -18.64 0.65
C PRO A 48 11.82 -17.35 0.36
N GLU A 49 13.05 -17.30 0.89
CA GLU A 49 14.00 -16.25 0.53
C GLU A 49 14.56 -16.48 -0.88
N ALA A 50 14.69 -15.38 -1.64
CA ALA A 50 15.35 -15.35 -2.94
C ALA A 50 16.84 -15.01 -2.79
N LEU A 51 17.15 -14.10 -1.87
CA LEU A 51 18.48 -13.64 -1.51
C LEU A 51 18.50 -13.39 0.01
N PRO A 52 19.66 -13.40 0.67
CA PRO A 52 19.75 -13.11 2.09
C PRO A 52 19.01 -11.81 2.47
N GLY A 53 18.03 -11.92 3.36
CA GLY A 53 17.19 -10.80 3.81
C GLY A 53 16.20 -10.26 2.77
N MET A 54 15.91 -11.05 1.71
CA MET A 54 14.99 -10.63 0.65
C MET A 54 14.19 -11.78 0.09
N SER A 55 12.89 -11.78 0.30
CA SER A 55 11.99 -12.82 -0.19
C SER A 55 11.63 -12.64 -1.67
N TYR A 56 11.16 -13.72 -2.30
CA TYR A 56 10.57 -13.66 -3.65
C TYR A 56 9.36 -12.72 -3.69
N TRP A 57 8.55 -12.66 -2.61
CA TRP A 57 7.42 -11.75 -2.49
C TRP A 57 7.86 -10.29 -2.57
N HIS A 58 8.89 -9.95 -1.81
CA HIS A 58 9.39 -8.59 -1.79
C HIS A 58 9.95 -8.16 -3.15
N LEU A 59 10.72 -9.04 -3.80
CA LEU A 59 11.27 -8.79 -5.13
C LEU A 59 10.16 -8.61 -6.18
N ALA A 60 9.18 -9.50 -6.18
CA ALA A 60 8.09 -9.46 -7.15
C ALA A 60 7.27 -8.17 -7.04
N LEU A 61 6.92 -7.75 -5.80
CA LEU A 61 6.02 -6.63 -5.54
C LEU A 61 6.69 -5.26 -5.58
N ASN A 62 8.03 -5.20 -5.53
CA ASN A 62 8.75 -3.93 -5.45
C ASN A 62 9.67 -3.66 -6.66
N ARG A 63 9.49 -4.41 -7.77
CA ARG A 63 10.15 -4.07 -9.02
C ARG A 63 9.77 -2.67 -9.50
N ASN A 64 10.66 -2.01 -10.22
CA ASN A 64 10.47 -0.65 -10.75
C ASN A 64 10.28 0.43 -9.66
N LYS A 65 10.71 0.16 -8.41
CA LYS A 65 10.66 1.14 -7.32
C LYS A 65 12.08 1.49 -6.88
N ARG A 66 12.31 2.75 -6.56
CA ARG A 66 13.46 3.21 -5.79
C ARG A 66 13.13 3.07 -4.30
N GLY A 67 14.10 2.74 -3.47
CA GLY A 67 13.90 2.54 -2.03
C GLY A 67 14.55 3.62 -1.20
N ILE A 68 13.87 4.08 -0.15
CA ILE A 68 14.44 4.90 0.92
C ILE A 68 14.00 4.37 2.29
N THR A 69 14.76 4.70 3.31
CA THR A 69 14.40 4.41 4.71
C THR A 69 14.08 5.70 5.44
N ALA A 70 12.94 5.74 6.14
CA ALA A 70 12.55 6.87 6.98
C ALA A 70 11.85 6.41 8.25
N ASP A 71 12.30 6.88 9.41
CA ASP A 71 11.61 6.66 10.68
C ASP A 71 10.69 7.84 10.98
N ILE A 72 9.38 7.68 10.70
CA ILE A 72 8.38 8.72 10.98
C ILE A 72 8.17 9.00 12.48
N LYS A 73 8.72 8.20 13.37
CA LYS A 73 8.70 8.48 14.81
C LYS A 73 9.68 9.58 15.17
N THR A 74 10.69 9.81 14.34
CA THR A 74 11.65 10.91 14.48
C THR A 74 11.18 12.16 13.73
N GLU A 75 11.59 13.33 14.21
CA GLU A 75 11.28 14.60 13.52
C GLU A 75 11.92 14.64 12.13
N GLY A 76 13.16 14.17 11.98
CA GLY A 76 13.86 14.12 10.70
C GLY A 76 13.15 13.24 9.67
N GLY A 77 12.69 12.04 10.09
CA GLY A 77 11.94 11.14 9.20
C GLY A 77 10.59 11.72 8.76
N ARG A 78 9.87 12.40 9.66
CA ARG A 78 8.63 13.12 9.29
C ARG A 78 8.88 14.26 8.32
N LYS A 79 9.86 15.12 8.59
CA LYS A 79 10.25 16.22 7.69
C LYS A 79 10.63 15.72 6.31
N LEU A 80 11.41 14.63 6.24
CA LEU A 80 11.78 14.01 4.98
C LEU A 80 10.55 13.56 4.20
N LEU A 81 9.61 12.86 4.85
CA LEU A 81 8.41 12.35 4.17
C LEU A 81 7.49 13.51 3.73
N LEU A 82 7.27 14.53 4.57
CA LEU A 82 6.49 15.70 4.19
C LEU A 82 7.09 16.46 3.00
N ARG A 83 8.43 16.57 2.93
CA ARG A 83 9.10 17.15 1.78
C ARG A 83 8.89 16.33 0.52
N LEU A 84 8.95 15.01 0.58
CA LEU A 84 8.66 14.16 -0.57
C LEU A 84 7.20 14.30 -1.02
N LEU A 85 6.26 14.37 -0.07
CA LEU A 85 4.83 14.53 -0.36
C LEU A 85 4.49 15.90 -0.96
N SER A 86 5.24 16.95 -0.64
CA SER A 86 5.03 18.28 -1.24
C SER A 86 5.31 18.33 -2.75
N GLU A 87 6.09 17.38 -3.27
CA GLU A 87 6.47 17.29 -4.68
C GLU A 87 5.89 16.06 -5.39
N ALA A 88 5.10 15.25 -4.70
CA ALA A 88 4.53 14.01 -5.23
C ALA A 88 3.15 14.25 -5.85
N ASP A 89 2.78 13.38 -6.80
CA ASP A 89 1.43 13.33 -7.36
C ASP A 89 0.55 12.33 -6.62
N VAL A 90 1.14 11.27 -6.05
CA VAL A 90 0.41 10.20 -5.37
C VAL A 90 1.11 9.80 -4.09
N PHE A 91 0.34 9.63 -3.03
CA PHE A 91 0.76 8.97 -1.80
C PHE A 91 -0.06 7.70 -1.59
N LEU A 92 0.62 6.56 -1.49
CA LEU A 92 0.02 5.28 -1.15
C LEU A 92 0.37 4.91 0.29
N GLU A 93 -0.62 4.59 1.09
CA GLU A 93 -0.41 4.08 2.45
C GLU A 93 -1.38 2.92 2.75
N GLY A 94 -1.02 2.08 3.72
CA GLY A 94 -1.81 0.92 4.12
C GLY A 94 -1.87 0.74 5.64
N PHE A 95 -1.79 1.84 6.38
CA PHE A 95 -1.85 1.79 7.84
C PHE A 95 -3.30 1.75 8.35
N ARG A 96 -3.46 1.36 9.61
CA ARG A 96 -4.78 1.43 10.25
C ARG A 96 -5.26 2.88 10.33
N PRO A 97 -6.58 3.12 10.16
CA PRO A 97 -7.15 4.45 10.25
C PRO A 97 -6.70 5.20 11.50
N GLY A 98 -6.27 6.44 11.32
CA GLY A 98 -5.75 7.31 12.39
C GLY A 98 -4.29 7.06 12.79
N TYR A 99 -3.60 6.05 12.24
CA TYR A 99 -2.19 5.83 12.58
C TYR A 99 -1.30 6.98 12.12
N LEU A 100 -1.41 7.39 10.89
CA LEU A 100 -0.58 8.46 10.30
C LEU A 100 -0.93 9.85 10.87
N ALA A 101 -2.16 10.07 11.34
CA ALA A 101 -2.55 11.32 12.00
C ALA A 101 -1.70 11.63 13.24
N ARG A 102 -1.24 10.61 13.95
CA ARG A 102 -0.35 10.79 15.13
C ARG A 102 1.01 11.42 14.77
N TYR A 103 1.34 11.41 13.48
CA TYR A 103 2.62 11.90 12.96
C TYR A 103 2.45 13.10 12.03
N GLY A 104 1.23 13.64 11.90
CA GLY A 104 0.93 14.73 10.97
C GLY A 104 1.10 14.34 9.50
N LEU A 105 0.77 13.08 9.17
CA LEU A 105 0.88 12.50 7.82
C LEU A 105 -0.48 12.02 7.30
N ASP A 106 -1.56 12.44 7.92
CA ASP A 106 -2.93 12.17 7.48
C ASP A 106 -3.34 13.06 6.31
N TYR A 107 -4.45 12.67 5.67
CA TYR A 107 -4.97 13.38 4.50
C TYR A 107 -5.16 14.88 4.72
N ALA A 108 -5.72 15.29 5.87
CA ALA A 108 -5.99 16.70 6.15
C ALA A 108 -4.68 17.51 6.17
N THR A 109 -3.68 17.05 6.91
CA THR A 109 -2.38 17.70 7.01
C THR A 109 -1.64 17.74 5.68
N VAL A 110 -1.62 16.61 4.96
CA VAL A 110 -0.89 16.52 3.68
C VAL A 110 -1.55 17.37 2.60
N ARG A 111 -2.89 17.46 2.59
CA ARG A 111 -3.63 18.31 1.66
C ARG A 111 -3.32 19.81 1.83
N GLU A 112 -3.01 20.27 3.03
CA GLU A 112 -2.61 21.67 3.25
C GLU A 112 -1.25 21.97 2.58
N ILE A 113 -0.36 20.97 2.50
CA ILE A 113 0.97 21.11 1.91
C ILE A 113 0.93 20.93 0.39
N ASN A 114 0.15 19.95 -0.08
CA ASN A 114 -0.01 19.65 -1.50
C ASN A 114 -1.47 19.32 -1.83
N PRO A 115 -2.27 20.35 -2.19
CA PRO A 115 -3.70 20.17 -2.50
C PRO A 115 -3.99 19.31 -3.73
N GLN A 116 -3.00 19.10 -4.60
CA GLN A 116 -3.14 18.30 -5.83
C GLN A 116 -2.78 16.83 -5.62
N LEU A 117 -2.21 16.48 -4.47
CA LEU A 117 -1.79 15.11 -4.18
C LEU A 117 -3.00 14.16 -4.11
N VAL A 118 -2.92 13.06 -4.82
CA VAL A 118 -3.86 11.94 -4.65
C VAL A 118 -3.43 11.11 -3.45
N TYR A 119 -4.16 11.25 -2.34
CA TYR A 119 -3.93 10.48 -1.12
C TYR A 119 -4.74 9.17 -1.15
N CYS A 120 -4.08 8.03 -1.26
CA CYS A 120 -4.71 6.72 -1.37
C CYS A 120 -4.42 5.86 -0.12
N SER A 121 -5.45 5.67 0.70
CA SER A 121 -5.42 4.75 1.85
C SER A 121 -6.01 3.40 1.46
N ILE A 122 -5.21 2.34 1.52
CA ILE A 122 -5.66 0.98 1.22
C ILE A 122 -5.83 0.23 2.54
N THR A 123 -7.08 0.04 2.96
CA THR A 123 -7.43 -0.63 4.21
C THR A 123 -8.53 -1.66 3.99
N GLY A 124 -8.60 -2.68 4.83
CA GLY A 124 -9.55 -3.77 4.66
C GLY A 124 -11.02 -3.35 4.76
N PHE A 125 -11.33 -2.32 5.57
CA PHE A 125 -12.72 -1.89 5.82
C PHE A 125 -12.95 -0.38 5.61
N GLY A 126 -12.02 0.31 4.94
CA GLY A 126 -12.12 1.75 4.70
C GLY A 126 -11.78 2.60 5.92
N GLN A 127 -11.91 3.91 5.77
CA GLN A 127 -11.57 4.92 6.80
C GLN A 127 -12.74 5.21 7.74
N THR A 128 -13.96 4.79 7.41
CA THR A 128 -15.21 5.06 8.13
C THR A 128 -15.97 3.76 8.43
N GLY A 129 -17.07 3.86 9.18
CA GLY A 129 -17.90 2.70 9.50
C GLY A 129 -17.44 1.93 10.74
N SER A 130 -18.29 0.97 11.18
CA SER A 130 -18.11 0.21 12.43
C SER A 130 -16.90 -0.72 12.40
N TYR A 131 -16.48 -1.17 11.22
CA TYR A 131 -15.39 -2.13 11.04
C TYR A 131 -14.02 -1.47 10.78
N ARG A 132 -13.95 -0.13 10.64
CA ARG A 132 -12.70 0.58 10.29
C ARG A 132 -11.47 0.22 11.13
N HIS A 133 -11.65 -0.16 12.38
CA HIS A 133 -10.56 -0.53 13.30
C HIS A 133 -10.33 -2.04 13.42
N LYS A 134 -11.17 -2.85 12.78
CA LYS A 134 -10.96 -4.30 12.78
C LYS A 134 -9.74 -4.66 11.93
N PRO A 135 -8.91 -5.61 12.38
CA PRO A 135 -7.86 -6.16 11.53
C PRO A 135 -8.50 -6.87 10.35
N ALA A 136 -7.88 -6.73 9.18
CA ALA A 136 -8.31 -7.41 7.97
C ALA A 136 -7.12 -8.08 7.30
N HIS A 137 -7.30 -9.33 6.95
CA HIS A 137 -6.48 -10.07 6.00
C HIS A 137 -7.39 -10.54 4.87
N ASP A 138 -6.81 -11.02 3.80
CA ASP A 138 -7.56 -11.47 2.62
C ASP A 138 -8.70 -12.42 3.00
N LEU A 139 -8.41 -13.44 3.80
CA LEU A 139 -9.37 -14.45 4.22
C LEU A 139 -10.60 -13.86 4.97
N ASN A 140 -10.39 -12.83 5.79
CA ASN A 140 -11.49 -12.19 6.50
C ASN A 140 -12.40 -11.43 5.53
N VAL A 141 -11.82 -10.75 4.55
CA VAL A 141 -12.56 -9.94 3.58
C VAL A 141 -13.34 -10.82 2.61
N ILE A 142 -12.72 -11.86 2.06
CA ILE A 142 -13.40 -12.81 1.16
C ILE A 142 -14.49 -13.59 1.88
N GLY A 143 -14.28 -13.95 3.16
CA GLY A 143 -15.31 -14.60 3.97
C GLY A 143 -16.53 -13.71 4.19
N LEU A 144 -16.34 -12.44 4.53
CA LEU A 144 -17.43 -11.48 4.68
C LEU A 144 -18.15 -11.18 3.34
N ALA A 145 -17.44 -11.27 2.23
CA ALA A 145 -18.00 -11.10 0.90
C ALA A 145 -18.75 -12.35 0.39
N GLY A 146 -18.74 -13.46 1.14
CA GLY A 146 -19.35 -14.72 0.72
C GLY A 146 -18.60 -15.43 -0.41
N LEU A 147 -17.33 -15.13 -0.60
CA LEU A 147 -16.50 -15.72 -1.67
C LEU A 147 -15.78 -17.01 -1.25
N ASN A 148 -15.81 -17.37 0.04
CA ASN A 148 -15.27 -18.63 0.50
C ASN A 148 -16.23 -19.77 0.10
N SER A 149 -15.72 -20.75 -0.66
CA SER A 149 -16.40 -22.01 -0.83
C SER A 149 -16.28 -22.86 0.44
N LEU A 150 -17.24 -23.75 0.62
CA LEU A 150 -17.16 -24.80 1.63
C LEU A 150 -16.77 -26.11 0.95
N ASP A 151 -16.00 -26.95 1.62
CA ASP A 151 -15.74 -28.32 1.19
C ASP A 151 -16.95 -29.23 1.51
N ASP A 152 -16.84 -30.49 1.15
CA ASP A 152 -17.91 -31.48 1.31
C ASP A 152 -18.31 -31.77 2.79
N VAL A 153 -17.49 -31.30 3.75
CA VAL A 153 -17.74 -31.43 5.20
C VAL A 153 -18.12 -30.10 5.85
N GLY A 154 -18.30 -29.04 5.04
CA GLY A 154 -18.71 -27.71 5.51
C GLY A 154 -17.58 -26.84 6.06
N SER A 155 -16.32 -27.21 5.82
CA SER A 155 -15.17 -26.38 6.20
C SER A 155 -14.86 -25.34 5.12
N ALA A 156 -14.43 -24.14 5.54
CA ALA A 156 -14.08 -23.09 4.60
C ALA A 156 -12.80 -23.42 3.84
N CYS A 157 -12.88 -23.43 2.52
CA CYS A 157 -11.70 -23.56 1.66
C CYS A 157 -10.90 -22.26 1.66
N VAL A 158 -9.61 -22.37 1.92
CA VAL A 158 -8.67 -21.23 1.84
C VAL A 158 -8.22 -21.08 0.40
N SER A 159 -8.46 -19.90 -0.19
CA SER A 159 -7.94 -19.61 -1.52
C SER A 159 -6.41 -19.49 -1.49
N GLU A 160 -5.74 -20.13 -2.44
CA GLU A 160 -4.29 -19.98 -2.66
C GLU A 160 -3.92 -18.57 -3.17
N VAL A 161 -4.89 -17.85 -3.73
CA VAL A 161 -4.73 -16.50 -4.26
C VAL A 161 -5.39 -15.49 -3.34
N GLN A 162 -4.68 -14.44 -2.96
CA GLN A 162 -5.20 -13.34 -2.14
C GLN A 162 -6.09 -12.41 -2.99
N ILE A 163 -7.31 -12.84 -3.25
CA ILE A 163 -8.26 -12.19 -4.19
C ILE A 163 -8.63 -10.79 -3.73
N ALA A 164 -8.95 -10.60 -2.44
CA ALA A 164 -9.32 -9.29 -1.92
C ALA A 164 -8.15 -8.31 -1.93
N ALA A 165 -6.94 -8.80 -1.61
CA ALA A 165 -5.73 -7.99 -1.63
C ALA A 165 -5.37 -7.54 -3.06
N LEU A 166 -5.43 -8.42 -4.05
CA LEU A 166 -5.21 -8.09 -5.46
C LEU A 166 -6.31 -7.17 -5.99
N GLY A 167 -7.57 -7.48 -5.72
CA GLY A 167 -8.71 -6.65 -6.13
C GLY A 167 -8.65 -5.23 -5.57
N SER A 168 -8.31 -5.06 -4.29
CA SER A 168 -8.14 -3.74 -3.71
C SER A 168 -6.99 -2.95 -4.32
N SER A 169 -5.88 -3.62 -4.64
CA SER A 169 -4.73 -3.02 -5.31
C SER A 169 -5.05 -2.50 -6.70
N MET A 170 -5.75 -3.31 -7.49
CA MET A 170 -6.18 -2.95 -8.85
C MET A 170 -7.16 -1.78 -8.81
N ASN A 171 -8.15 -1.80 -7.91
CA ASN A 171 -9.08 -0.68 -7.73
C ASN A 171 -8.36 0.61 -7.29
N ALA A 172 -7.37 0.53 -6.41
CA ALA A 172 -6.57 1.67 -6.00
C ALA A 172 -5.77 2.26 -7.17
N ALA A 173 -5.16 1.42 -8.01
CA ALA A 173 -4.42 1.85 -9.19
C ALA A 173 -5.33 2.48 -10.26
N GLN A 174 -6.56 1.98 -10.43
CA GLN A 174 -7.52 2.48 -11.42
C GLN A 174 -8.14 3.83 -11.04
N ARG A 175 -8.40 4.09 -9.76
CA ARG A 175 -9.07 5.32 -9.31
C ARG A 175 -8.33 6.59 -9.68
N ARG A 176 -7.03 6.51 -9.93
CA ARG A 176 -6.27 7.64 -10.44
C ARG A 176 -6.59 7.98 -11.89
N ASN A 177 -6.92 7.00 -12.71
CA ASN A 177 -7.23 7.21 -14.14
C ASN A 177 -8.61 7.87 -14.36
N LEU A 178 -9.43 8.01 -13.31
CA LEU A 178 -10.76 8.63 -13.38
C LEU A 178 -10.77 10.13 -13.03
N TYR A 179 -9.62 10.71 -12.62
CA TYR A 179 -9.52 12.11 -12.18
C TYR A 179 -8.38 12.89 -12.85
N LEU A 180 -7.84 12.38 -13.97
CA LEU A 180 -6.88 13.10 -14.83
C LEU A 180 -7.59 13.71 -16.04
#